data_04297f7b05c91bcc2faf9e6cc10b9ebf
#
_entry.id   04297f7b05c91bcc2faf9e6cc10b9ebf
#
_cell.length_a   1.000
_cell.length_b   1.000
_cell.length_c   1.000
_cell.angle_alpha   90.00
_cell.angle_beta   90.00
_cell.angle_gamma   90.00
#
_symmetry.space_group_name_H-M   'P 1'
#
loop_
_entity.id
_entity.type
_entity.pdbx_description
1 polymer ?
#
loop_
_entity_poly.entity_id
_entity_poly.type
_entity_poly.pdbx_seq_one_letter_code
_entity_poly.pdbx_strand_id
1 'polypeptide(L)'
;MKRDESKGNLIKENEEGLLVSSFDQIMRETRKEIQKRRRQHIPSDEKKFIRLGIMRHLYIVLDLTISMNEPDLKPSNLTCSIKVLNGFIQEYFDQNPISQLGIILMTDMKAEKLTELSGNPRYHINALNTLFERNCEGEPSLQNALVLAESHLKCLSSHSTREVIVIVSSQTTCDPGDIHKTIQSLVASRITVSVLSLSVEVFVHRAISKATSGTFNVILDPLHFRSVLQDKVLPAPATEDSDCSLIQIGFPHSESFDLDRYPHRRCICHLKQSIEASSSTNTKNQTQQQQNNNIYKGLYACPRCKSAYCELPCECSVCGLTLLAAPHLARAYHHLFPLRVFNQIEDVLKTPRGQNHPVCSGCSADFVEGSSAYECSNCKNLFCIACDMFIHDSVHSCPTCL
;
A
#
# COMPACT_ATOMS: atom_id res chain seq x y z
N MET A 1 4.27 64.61 5.40
CA MET A 1 3.78 63.27 5.65
C MET A 1 3.96 62.41 4.39
N LYS A 2 5.17 62.02 4.03
CA LYS A 2 5.47 61.04 2.93
C LYS A 2 6.86 60.39 3.16
N ARG A 3 7.09 59.79 4.32
CA ARG A 3 8.39 59.11 4.63
C ARG A 3 8.28 57.76 5.35
N ASP A 4 7.08 57.25 5.63
CA ASP A 4 6.95 55.97 6.41
C ASP A 4 6.43 54.79 5.60
N GLU A 5 5.95 54.95 4.36
CA GLU A 5 5.47 53.84 3.54
C GLU A 5 6.57 52.99 2.87
N SER A 6 7.76 53.59 2.64
CA SER A 6 8.87 52.88 1.98
C SER A 6 9.64 51.92 2.89
N LYS A 7 9.60 52.11 4.22
CA LYS A 7 10.25 51.19 5.17
C LYS A 7 9.43 49.92 5.48
N GLY A 8 8.11 50.04 5.42
CA GLY A 8 7.22 48.90 5.66
C GLY A 8 7.28 47.83 4.56
N ASN A 9 7.46 48.25 3.31
CA ASN A 9 7.55 47.32 2.18
C ASN A 9 8.91 46.59 2.12
N LEU A 10 10.01 47.28 2.47
CA LEU A 10 11.33 46.65 2.53
C LEU A 10 11.47 45.60 3.65
N ILE A 11 10.77 45.79 4.77
CA ILE A 11 10.76 44.82 5.87
C ILE A 11 9.94 43.59 5.48
N LYS A 12 8.79 43.73 4.79
CA LYS A 12 7.97 42.61 4.32
C LYS A 12 8.69 41.79 3.23
N GLU A 13 9.35 42.43 2.27
CA GLU A 13 10.13 41.71 1.25
C GLU A 13 11.30 40.91 1.85
N ASN A 14 11.92 41.40 2.91
CA ASN A 14 13.00 40.69 3.61
C ASN A 14 12.46 39.50 4.44
N GLU A 15 11.27 39.60 5.06
CA GLU A 15 10.66 38.49 5.80
C GLU A 15 10.15 37.44 4.86
N GLU A 16 9.52 37.80 3.74
CA GLU A 16 9.09 36.80 2.72
C GLU A 16 10.30 36.10 2.08
N GLY A 17 11.37 36.81 1.78
CA GLY A 17 12.62 36.24 1.26
C GLY A 17 13.30 35.27 2.25
N LEU A 18 13.27 35.58 3.55
CA LEU A 18 13.80 34.72 4.60
C LEU A 18 12.94 33.47 4.79
N LEU A 19 11.61 33.58 4.72
CA LEU A 19 10.68 32.44 4.80
C LEU A 19 10.82 31.51 3.61
N VAL A 20 10.96 32.04 2.40
CA VAL A 20 11.17 31.25 1.17
C VAL A 20 12.50 30.51 1.24
N SER A 21 13.58 31.18 1.68
CA SER A 21 14.90 30.53 1.83
C SER A 21 14.90 29.41 2.87
N SER A 22 14.18 29.58 3.98
CA SER A 22 14.05 28.55 5.01
C SER A 22 13.21 27.37 4.54
N PHE A 23 12.13 27.61 3.78
CA PHE A 23 11.29 26.58 3.20
C PHE A 23 12.05 25.75 2.16
N ASP A 24 12.83 26.40 1.29
CA ASP A 24 13.68 25.71 0.32
C ASP A 24 14.77 24.87 1.00
N GLN A 25 15.31 25.34 2.11
CA GLN A 25 16.27 24.56 2.89
C GLN A 25 15.64 23.32 3.52
N ILE A 26 14.46 23.46 4.13
CA ILE A 26 13.69 22.34 4.69
C ILE A 26 13.34 21.35 3.58
N MET A 27 12.89 21.81 2.42
CA MET A 27 12.59 20.95 1.29
C MET A 27 13.81 20.19 0.77
N ARG A 28 14.99 20.81 0.75
CA ARG A 28 16.26 20.16 0.37
C ARG A 28 16.67 19.09 1.39
N GLU A 29 16.52 19.37 2.66
CA GLU A 29 16.83 18.40 3.73
C GLU A 29 15.86 17.20 3.70
N THR A 30 14.57 17.46 3.57
CA THR A 30 13.54 16.40 3.43
C THR A 30 13.82 15.51 2.20
N ARG A 31 14.20 16.13 1.06
CA ARG A 31 14.58 15.39 -0.15
C ARG A 31 15.80 14.50 0.08
N LYS A 32 16.83 15.03 0.76
CA LYS A 32 18.03 14.23 1.11
C LYS A 32 17.68 13.06 2.02
N GLU A 33 16.76 13.24 2.96
CA GLU A 33 16.35 12.21 3.88
C GLU A 33 15.53 11.10 3.20
N ILE A 34 14.60 11.46 2.32
CA ILE A 34 13.85 10.51 1.48
C ILE A 34 14.83 9.69 0.63
N GLN A 35 15.81 10.33 0.02
CA GLN A 35 16.81 9.65 -0.80
C GLN A 35 17.72 8.74 0.03
N LYS A 36 18.09 9.15 1.26
CA LYS A 36 18.85 8.31 2.20
C LYS A 36 18.07 7.07 2.60
N ARG A 37 16.77 7.20 2.89
CA ARG A 37 15.89 6.07 3.19
C ARG A 37 15.78 5.11 2.00
N ARG A 38 15.63 5.61 0.78
CA ARG A 38 15.62 4.78 -0.44
C ARG A 38 16.90 3.95 -0.60
N ARG A 39 18.07 4.57 -0.35
CA ARG A 39 19.35 3.86 -0.42
C ARG A 39 19.48 2.77 0.63
N GLN A 40 18.89 2.93 1.79
CA GLN A 40 18.92 1.92 2.86
C GLN A 40 18.07 0.69 2.53
N HIS A 41 17.04 0.83 1.70
CA HIS A 41 16.16 -0.27 1.28
C HIS A 41 16.67 -1.03 0.04
N ILE A 42 17.68 -0.51 -0.66
CA ILE A 42 18.29 -1.19 -1.81
C ILE A 42 19.55 -1.88 -1.33
N PRO A 43 19.65 -3.22 -1.44
CA PRO A 43 20.85 -3.94 -1.06
C PRO A 43 22.05 -3.44 -1.84
N SER A 44 23.16 -3.17 -1.14
CA SER A 44 24.42 -2.71 -1.70
C SER A 44 25.16 -3.76 -2.54
N ASP A 45 24.70 -5.02 -2.53
CA ASP A 45 25.29 -6.11 -3.30
C ASP A 45 24.81 -6.08 -4.76
N GLU A 46 25.67 -5.61 -5.63
CA GLU A 46 25.46 -5.48 -7.08
C GLU A 46 25.15 -6.80 -7.81
N LYS A 47 25.17 -7.95 -7.14
CA LYS A 47 25.13 -9.27 -7.79
C LYS A 47 23.88 -10.09 -7.57
N LYS A 48 22.97 -9.72 -6.68
CA LYS A 48 21.72 -10.45 -6.49
C LYS A 48 20.52 -9.57 -6.84
N PHE A 49 19.94 -9.78 -8.00
CA PHE A 49 18.57 -9.35 -8.27
C PHE A 49 17.67 -10.07 -7.24
N ILE A 50 17.29 -9.37 -6.18
CA ILE A 50 16.31 -9.88 -5.24
C ILE A 50 14.98 -9.91 -5.98
N ARG A 51 14.53 -11.10 -6.35
CA ARG A 51 13.18 -11.28 -6.88
C ARG A 51 12.20 -10.97 -5.76
N LEU A 52 11.33 -10.01 -5.98
CA LEU A 52 10.24 -9.71 -5.07
C LEU A 52 9.05 -10.62 -5.37
N GLY A 53 8.29 -10.98 -4.35
CA GLY A 53 7.08 -11.79 -4.52
C GLY A 53 6.03 -11.03 -5.35
N ILE A 54 5.67 -11.57 -6.52
CA ILE A 54 4.73 -10.93 -7.44
C ILE A 54 3.30 -11.04 -6.92
N MET A 55 2.93 -12.19 -6.37
CA MET A 55 1.59 -12.49 -5.90
C MET A 55 1.58 -12.59 -4.38
N ARG A 56 0.93 -11.66 -3.72
CA ARG A 56 0.87 -11.57 -2.26
C ARG A 56 -0.55 -11.84 -1.78
N HIS A 57 -0.64 -12.66 -0.74
CA HIS A 57 -1.89 -12.86 -0.01
C HIS A 57 -1.69 -12.39 1.42
N LEU A 58 -2.37 -11.30 1.76
CA LEU A 58 -2.25 -10.63 3.04
C LEU A 58 -3.54 -10.73 3.82
N TYR A 59 -3.50 -11.24 5.04
CA TYR A 59 -4.57 -11.05 6.02
C TYR A 59 -4.18 -9.98 7.03
N ILE A 60 -5.07 -9.01 7.23
CA ILE A 60 -5.00 -8.06 8.32
C ILE A 60 -5.90 -8.58 9.44
N VAL A 61 -5.31 -8.85 10.59
CA VAL A 61 -6.02 -9.21 11.81
C VAL A 61 -6.13 -7.95 12.67
N LEU A 62 -7.35 -7.49 12.91
CA LEU A 62 -7.62 -6.28 13.68
C LEU A 62 -8.30 -6.65 15.00
N ASP A 63 -7.75 -6.17 16.08
CA ASP A 63 -8.35 -6.24 17.41
C ASP A 63 -9.61 -5.36 17.46
N LEU A 64 -10.70 -5.89 18.01
CA LEU A 64 -11.97 -5.18 18.21
C LEU A 64 -12.47 -5.38 19.64
N THR A 65 -11.57 -5.45 20.58
CA THR A 65 -11.84 -5.63 22.01
C THR A 65 -11.89 -4.29 22.75
N ILE A 66 -12.20 -4.34 24.03
CA ILE A 66 -12.34 -3.15 24.91
C ILE A 66 -11.11 -2.26 24.83
N SER A 67 -9.89 -2.82 24.74
CA SER A 67 -8.63 -2.08 24.67
C SER A 67 -8.51 -1.15 23.46
N MET A 68 -9.29 -1.39 22.40
CA MET A 68 -9.30 -0.51 21.22
C MET A 68 -10.09 0.80 21.43
N ASN A 69 -10.86 0.91 22.50
CA ASN A 69 -11.52 2.16 22.89
C ASN A 69 -10.57 3.13 23.62
N GLU A 70 -9.39 2.66 24.05
CA GLU A 70 -8.42 3.51 24.73
C GLU A 70 -7.94 4.64 23.81
N PRO A 71 -7.72 5.85 24.37
CA PRO A 71 -7.32 7.04 23.61
C PRO A 71 -5.81 7.22 23.47
N ASP A 72 -5.01 6.14 23.53
CA ASP A 72 -3.55 6.20 23.35
C ASP A 72 -3.19 6.84 22.01
N LEU A 73 -3.87 6.41 20.96
CA LEU A 73 -3.83 7.05 19.65
C LEU A 73 -5.14 7.83 19.45
N LYS A 74 -5.04 9.15 19.47
CA LYS A 74 -6.23 10.03 19.36
C LYS A 74 -6.96 9.91 18.00
N PRO A 75 -8.29 9.85 17.98
CA PRO A 75 -9.25 9.96 19.10
C PRO A 75 -9.45 8.66 19.88
N SER A 76 -9.30 7.49 19.26
CA SER A 76 -9.25 6.15 19.86
C SER A 76 -8.36 5.25 19.01
N ASN A 77 -7.83 4.17 19.61
CA ASN A 77 -6.98 3.22 18.92
C ASN A 77 -7.69 2.63 17.69
N LEU A 78 -8.99 2.32 17.79
CA LEU A 78 -9.78 1.82 16.67
C LEU A 78 -9.90 2.85 15.55
N THR A 79 -10.33 4.06 15.87
CA THR A 79 -10.54 5.12 14.86
C THR A 79 -9.25 5.49 14.14
N CYS A 80 -8.14 5.56 14.87
CA CYS A 80 -6.83 5.79 14.30
C CYS A 80 -6.43 4.63 13.37
N SER A 81 -6.61 3.38 13.81
CA SER A 81 -6.26 2.19 13.03
C SER A 81 -7.06 2.12 11.73
N ILE A 82 -8.36 2.37 11.74
CA ILE A 82 -9.20 2.38 10.53
C ILE A 82 -8.71 3.44 9.54
N LYS A 83 -8.41 4.67 10.01
CA LYS A 83 -7.91 5.75 9.14
C LYS A 83 -6.57 5.40 8.49
N VAL A 84 -5.64 4.86 9.26
CA VAL A 84 -4.32 4.47 8.75
C VAL A 84 -4.44 3.28 7.79
N LEU A 85 -5.28 2.28 8.12
CA LEU A 85 -5.53 1.12 7.27
C LEU A 85 -6.18 1.49 5.94
N ASN A 86 -7.10 2.45 5.91
CA ASN A 86 -7.70 2.93 4.65
C ASN A 86 -6.63 3.48 3.70
N GLY A 87 -5.67 4.26 4.22
CA GLY A 87 -4.52 4.74 3.43
C GLY A 87 -3.61 3.59 3.00
N PHE A 88 -3.30 2.67 3.91
CA PHE A 88 -2.47 1.50 3.62
C PHE A 88 -3.06 0.63 2.51
N ILE A 89 -4.36 0.34 2.55
CA ILE A 89 -5.03 -0.50 1.55
C ILE A 89 -4.92 0.13 0.15
N GLN A 90 -5.11 1.44 0.03
CA GLN A 90 -4.95 2.14 -1.24
C GLN A 90 -3.51 2.02 -1.76
N GLU A 91 -2.52 2.35 -0.95
CA GLU A 91 -1.11 2.26 -1.31
C GLU A 91 -0.68 0.82 -1.62
N TYR A 92 -1.20 -0.17 -0.86
CA TYR A 92 -0.91 -1.58 -1.09
C TYR A 92 -1.36 -2.07 -2.46
N PHE A 93 -2.58 -1.76 -2.87
CA PHE A 93 -3.10 -2.17 -4.20
C PHE A 93 -2.55 -1.30 -5.33
N ASP A 94 -2.16 -0.06 -5.06
CA ASP A 94 -1.48 0.78 -6.03
C ASP A 94 -0.11 0.20 -6.43
N GLN A 95 0.62 -0.37 -5.48
CA GLN A 95 1.91 -1.00 -5.74
C GLN A 95 1.79 -2.48 -6.14
N ASN A 96 0.80 -3.20 -5.62
CA ASN A 96 0.64 -4.64 -5.80
C ASN A 96 -0.76 -4.99 -6.35
N PRO A 97 -1.11 -4.60 -7.57
CA PRO A 97 -2.48 -4.76 -8.10
C PRO A 97 -2.89 -6.22 -8.34
N ILE A 98 -1.93 -7.15 -8.37
CA ILE A 98 -2.18 -8.60 -8.55
C ILE A 98 -2.39 -9.30 -7.20
N SER A 99 -2.16 -8.60 -6.09
CA SER A 99 -2.25 -9.17 -4.75
C SER A 99 -3.68 -9.21 -4.24
N GLN A 100 -3.92 -10.07 -3.25
CA GLN A 100 -5.19 -10.18 -2.56
C GLN A 100 -5.00 -9.80 -1.09
N LEU A 101 -6.03 -9.17 -0.53
CA LEU A 101 -6.10 -8.80 0.87
C LEU A 101 -7.39 -9.32 1.50
N GLY A 102 -7.35 -9.72 2.75
CA GLY A 102 -8.51 -10.08 3.56
C GLY A 102 -8.41 -9.46 4.96
N ILE A 103 -9.53 -9.32 5.64
CA ILE A 103 -9.59 -8.73 6.99
C ILE A 103 -10.30 -9.70 7.93
N ILE A 104 -9.65 -9.96 9.06
CA ILE A 104 -10.16 -10.79 10.17
C ILE A 104 -10.24 -9.89 11.39
N LEU A 105 -11.30 -10.02 12.15
CA LEU A 105 -11.52 -9.31 13.42
C LEU A 105 -11.33 -10.27 14.58
N MET A 106 -10.65 -9.80 15.63
CA MET A 106 -10.67 -10.45 16.93
C MET A 106 -11.75 -9.77 17.78
N THR A 107 -12.79 -10.49 18.08
CA THR A 107 -13.88 -10.08 18.95
C THR A 107 -13.90 -10.98 20.19
N ASP A 108 -14.87 -10.84 21.04
CA ASP A 108 -15.05 -11.60 22.29
C ASP A 108 -14.70 -13.09 22.15
N MET A 109 -13.45 -13.43 22.44
CA MET A 109 -12.84 -14.80 22.36
C MET A 109 -12.98 -15.51 21.00
N LYS A 110 -13.39 -14.77 19.94
CA LYS A 110 -13.68 -15.30 18.60
C LYS A 110 -12.90 -14.57 17.53
N ALA A 111 -12.72 -15.23 16.41
CA ALA A 111 -12.23 -14.64 15.20
C ALA A 111 -13.34 -14.62 14.14
N GLU A 112 -13.63 -13.44 13.61
CA GLU A 112 -14.65 -13.21 12.60
C GLU A 112 -14.00 -12.71 11.32
N LYS A 113 -14.36 -13.29 10.19
CA LYS A 113 -13.89 -12.83 8.90
C LYS A 113 -14.75 -11.65 8.42
N LEU A 114 -14.20 -10.44 8.41
CA LEU A 114 -14.87 -9.25 7.90
C LEU A 114 -14.92 -9.25 6.36
N THR A 115 -13.79 -9.54 5.73
CA THR A 115 -13.69 -9.63 4.26
C THR A 115 -12.92 -10.86 3.83
N GLU A 116 -13.32 -11.44 2.69
CA GLU A 116 -12.59 -12.51 2.04
C GLU A 116 -11.37 -11.95 1.29
N LEU A 117 -10.43 -12.85 0.92
CA LEU A 117 -9.32 -12.47 0.05
C LEU A 117 -9.87 -11.96 -1.28
N SER A 118 -9.61 -10.70 -1.57
CA SER A 118 -10.07 -10.03 -2.79
C SER A 118 -9.03 -9.00 -3.25
N GLY A 119 -8.99 -8.74 -4.55
CA GLY A 119 -8.16 -7.70 -5.17
C GLY A 119 -8.84 -6.32 -5.25
N ASN A 120 -10.04 -6.15 -4.69
CA ASN A 120 -10.77 -4.88 -4.78
C ASN A 120 -10.56 -4.02 -3.53
N PRO A 121 -9.82 -2.89 -3.61
CA PRO A 121 -9.55 -2.04 -2.45
C PRO A 121 -10.83 -1.43 -1.85
N ARG A 122 -11.80 -1.05 -2.68
CA ARG A 122 -13.04 -0.42 -2.20
C ARG A 122 -13.90 -1.35 -1.37
N TYR A 123 -13.90 -2.64 -1.69
CA TYR A 123 -14.60 -3.66 -0.91
C TYR A 123 -14.10 -3.69 0.54
N HIS A 124 -12.78 -3.66 0.73
CA HIS A 124 -12.16 -3.69 2.05
C HIS A 124 -12.35 -2.36 2.81
N ILE A 125 -12.19 -1.22 2.13
CA ILE A 125 -12.37 0.11 2.72
C ILE A 125 -13.81 0.31 3.20
N ASN A 126 -14.80 -0.08 2.38
CA ASN A 126 -16.20 0.01 2.76
C ASN A 126 -16.50 -0.88 3.99
N ALA A 127 -15.97 -2.10 4.01
CA ALA A 127 -16.12 -3.00 5.15
C ALA A 127 -15.45 -2.45 6.43
N LEU A 128 -14.26 -1.85 6.34
CA LEU A 128 -13.60 -1.20 7.47
C LEU A 128 -14.40 -0.01 7.99
N ASN A 129 -15.01 0.77 7.12
CA ASN A 129 -15.79 1.93 7.52
C ASN A 129 -17.04 1.55 8.32
N THR A 130 -17.60 0.34 8.16
CA THR A 130 -18.72 -0.12 9.00
C THR A 130 -18.30 -0.32 10.47
N LEU A 131 -17.01 -0.47 10.74
CA LEU A 131 -16.50 -0.67 12.10
C LEU A 131 -16.54 0.60 12.97
N PHE A 132 -16.68 1.80 12.36
CA PHE A 132 -16.86 3.03 13.15
C PHE A 132 -18.12 3.03 14.02
N GLU A 133 -19.14 2.28 13.62
CA GLU A 133 -20.42 2.18 14.32
C GLU A 133 -20.47 0.95 15.24
N ARG A 134 -19.45 0.08 15.19
CA ARG A 134 -19.42 -1.16 15.96
C ARG A 134 -18.76 -0.94 17.33
N ASN A 135 -19.39 -1.46 18.36
CA ASN A 135 -18.84 -1.43 19.71
C ASN A 135 -17.67 -2.42 19.84
N CYS A 136 -16.65 -2.01 20.58
CA CYS A 136 -15.53 -2.87 20.96
C CYS A 136 -15.86 -3.52 22.32
N GLU A 137 -15.95 -4.85 22.35
CA GLU A 137 -16.35 -5.61 23.53
C GLU A 137 -15.52 -6.89 23.68
N GLY A 138 -15.41 -7.39 24.89
CA GLY A 138 -14.78 -8.65 25.24
C GLY A 138 -13.25 -8.61 25.21
N GLU A 139 -12.65 -9.80 25.21
CA GLU A 139 -11.21 -10.05 25.17
C GLU A 139 -10.80 -10.73 23.84
N PRO A 140 -9.54 -10.53 23.37
CA PRO A 140 -9.11 -11.11 22.11
C PRO A 140 -8.76 -12.60 22.27
N SER A 141 -8.92 -13.36 21.18
CA SER A 141 -8.26 -14.64 20.99
C SER A 141 -7.33 -14.57 19.79
N LEU A 142 -6.06 -14.46 20.07
CA LEU A 142 -5.02 -14.39 19.05
C LEU A 142 -4.89 -15.73 18.31
N GLN A 143 -4.99 -16.83 19.05
CA GLN A 143 -4.92 -18.18 18.50
C GLN A 143 -6.03 -18.41 17.46
N ASN A 144 -7.28 -18.08 17.79
CA ASN A 144 -8.40 -18.28 16.88
C ASN A 144 -8.24 -17.48 15.59
N ALA A 145 -7.75 -16.22 15.68
CA ALA A 145 -7.51 -15.39 14.52
C ALA A 145 -6.39 -15.93 13.62
N LEU A 146 -5.29 -16.40 14.22
CA LEU A 146 -4.19 -17.01 13.48
C LEU A 146 -4.56 -18.32 12.82
N VAL A 147 -5.32 -19.19 13.51
CA VAL A 147 -5.82 -20.44 12.96
C VAL A 147 -6.78 -20.19 11.79
N LEU A 148 -7.66 -19.18 11.91
CA LEU A 148 -8.54 -18.79 10.83
C LEU A 148 -7.76 -18.30 9.62
N ALA A 149 -6.77 -17.42 9.82
CA ALA A 149 -5.89 -16.95 8.74
C ALA A 149 -5.12 -18.10 8.09
N GLU A 150 -4.54 -19.00 8.89
CA GLU A 150 -3.82 -20.18 8.40
C GLU A 150 -4.71 -21.07 7.53
N SER A 151 -5.95 -21.35 7.96
CA SER A 151 -6.88 -22.22 7.23
C SER A 151 -7.14 -21.73 5.80
N HIS A 152 -7.21 -20.41 5.61
CA HIS A 152 -7.40 -19.80 4.30
C HIS A 152 -6.10 -19.74 3.49
N LEU A 153 -5.00 -19.32 4.12
CA LEU A 153 -3.72 -19.16 3.43
C LEU A 153 -3.09 -20.51 3.02
N LYS A 154 -3.32 -21.57 3.78
CA LYS A 154 -2.79 -22.90 3.49
C LYS A 154 -3.32 -23.49 2.19
N CYS A 155 -4.55 -23.13 1.81
CA CYS A 155 -5.18 -23.60 0.57
C CYS A 155 -4.63 -22.92 -0.69
N LEU A 156 -3.82 -21.88 -0.53
CA LEU A 156 -3.26 -21.11 -1.65
C LEU A 156 -2.01 -21.77 -2.22
N SER A 157 -1.69 -21.41 -3.45
CA SER A 157 -0.55 -21.96 -4.18
C SER A 157 0.79 -21.62 -3.52
N SER A 158 1.79 -22.51 -3.65
CA SER A 158 3.10 -22.39 -3.02
C SER A 158 3.96 -21.22 -3.53
N HIS A 159 3.67 -20.74 -4.74
CA HIS A 159 4.42 -19.63 -5.38
C HIS A 159 3.99 -18.23 -4.90
N SER A 160 2.94 -18.15 -4.10
CA SER A 160 2.49 -16.87 -3.54
C SER A 160 3.06 -16.65 -2.14
N THR A 161 3.36 -15.39 -1.79
CA THR A 161 3.72 -15.03 -0.43
C THR A 161 2.46 -15.03 0.46
N ARG A 162 2.59 -15.57 1.66
CA ARG A 162 1.51 -15.68 2.64
C ARG A 162 1.86 -14.84 3.84
N GLU A 163 1.15 -13.77 4.02
CA GLU A 163 1.47 -12.76 5.02
C GLU A 163 0.27 -12.50 5.93
N VAL A 164 0.56 -12.28 7.21
CA VAL A 164 -0.43 -11.85 8.21
C VAL A 164 0.13 -10.64 8.94
N ILE A 165 -0.66 -9.56 9.01
CA ILE A 165 -0.37 -8.40 9.85
C ILE A 165 -1.39 -8.39 10.97
N VAL A 166 -0.93 -8.47 12.21
CA VAL A 166 -1.76 -8.41 13.40
C VAL A 166 -1.64 -7.02 14.01
N ILE A 167 -2.77 -6.34 14.22
CA ILE A 167 -2.86 -5.06 14.90
C ILE A 167 -3.61 -5.29 16.19
N VAL A 168 -2.93 -5.16 17.32
CA VAL A 168 -3.44 -5.50 18.64
C VAL A 168 -3.17 -4.39 19.65
N SER A 169 -4.17 -4.06 20.45
CA SER A 169 -4.05 -3.14 21.58
C SER A 169 -4.03 -3.89 22.91
N SER A 170 -4.61 -5.07 22.96
CA SER A 170 -4.75 -5.88 24.17
C SER A 170 -3.41 -6.44 24.63
N GLN A 171 -3.23 -6.47 25.97
CA GLN A 171 -2.05 -7.04 26.62
C GLN A 171 -2.24 -8.51 26.95
N THR A 172 -3.49 -8.96 27.05
CA THR A 172 -3.88 -10.33 27.37
C THR A 172 -4.52 -11.00 26.15
N THR A 173 -4.50 -12.32 26.13
CA THR A 173 -5.18 -13.12 25.11
C THR A 173 -5.88 -14.30 25.78
N CYS A 174 -7.13 -14.57 25.39
CA CYS A 174 -7.93 -15.70 25.84
C CYS A 174 -7.95 -16.79 24.79
N ASP A 175 -6.89 -17.59 24.77
CA ASP A 175 -6.70 -18.62 23.75
C ASP A 175 -7.22 -19.98 24.25
N PRO A 176 -7.93 -20.76 23.38
CA PRO A 176 -8.51 -22.06 23.76
C PRO A 176 -7.47 -23.16 23.90
N GLY A 177 -6.27 -22.99 23.37
CA GLY A 177 -5.22 -24.00 23.35
C GLY A 177 -3.82 -23.47 23.49
N ASP A 178 -2.85 -24.29 23.09
CA ASP A 178 -1.44 -23.93 23.16
C ASP A 178 -1.01 -23.12 21.94
N ILE A 179 -0.71 -21.86 22.15
CA ILE A 179 -0.26 -20.93 21.10
C ILE A 179 1.05 -21.40 20.42
N HIS A 180 1.92 -22.15 21.17
CA HIS A 180 3.16 -22.65 20.59
C HIS A 180 2.93 -23.68 19.49
N LYS A 181 1.89 -24.48 19.58
CA LYS A 181 1.51 -25.42 18.52
C LYS A 181 1.03 -24.67 17.27
N THR A 182 0.27 -23.61 17.47
CA THR A 182 -0.17 -22.73 16.38
C THR A 182 1.02 -22.07 15.69
N ILE A 183 2.00 -21.58 16.45
CA ILE A 183 3.24 -21.01 15.90
C ILE A 183 3.98 -22.04 15.03
N GLN A 184 4.12 -23.28 15.51
CA GLN A 184 4.77 -24.35 14.73
C GLN A 184 4.02 -24.66 13.43
N SER A 185 2.68 -24.65 13.46
CA SER A 185 1.85 -24.84 12.27
C SER A 185 2.02 -23.71 11.25
N LEU A 186 2.06 -22.45 11.71
CA LEU A 186 2.30 -21.28 10.87
C LEU A 186 3.67 -21.34 10.19
N VAL A 187 4.70 -21.72 10.92
CA VAL A 187 6.07 -21.92 10.37
C VAL A 187 6.07 -23.04 9.33
N ALA A 188 5.42 -24.18 9.61
CA ALA A 188 5.30 -25.29 8.67
C ALA A 188 4.54 -24.89 7.39
N SER A 189 3.55 -24.00 7.52
CA SER A 189 2.76 -23.46 6.40
C SER A 189 3.45 -22.29 5.67
N ARG A 190 4.66 -21.90 6.08
CA ARG A 190 5.44 -20.76 5.54
C ARG A 190 4.63 -19.47 5.54
N ILE A 191 3.95 -19.16 6.63
CA ILE A 191 3.18 -17.94 6.81
C ILE A 191 4.01 -16.96 7.64
N THR A 192 4.27 -15.78 7.10
CA THR A 192 4.98 -14.70 7.79
C THR A 192 3.99 -13.86 8.59
N VAL A 193 4.18 -13.76 9.91
CA VAL A 193 3.32 -12.98 10.80
C VAL A 193 4.07 -11.77 11.34
N SER A 194 3.58 -10.58 11.01
CA SER A 194 4.07 -9.31 11.57
C SER A 194 3.07 -8.78 12.58
N VAL A 195 3.53 -8.39 13.77
CA VAL A 195 2.65 -7.89 14.82
C VAL A 195 2.96 -6.41 15.12
N LEU A 196 1.90 -5.61 15.13
CA LEU A 196 1.90 -4.20 15.49
C LEU A 196 1.13 -4.04 16.79
N SER A 197 1.84 -3.81 17.89
CA SER A 197 1.23 -3.53 19.19
C SER A 197 0.99 -2.03 19.35
N LEU A 198 -0.25 -1.64 19.65
CA LEU A 198 -0.63 -0.25 19.85
C LEU A 198 -0.38 0.22 21.28
N SER A 199 -0.15 -0.70 22.20
CA SER A 199 0.02 -0.40 23.63
C SER A 199 1.43 -0.80 24.09
N VAL A 200 1.64 -2.05 24.45
CA VAL A 200 2.85 -2.53 25.13
C VAL A 200 3.47 -3.72 24.40
N GLU A 201 4.75 -3.95 24.62
CA GLU A 201 5.42 -5.16 24.16
C GLU A 201 4.96 -6.37 24.97
N VAL A 202 4.40 -7.38 24.28
CA VAL A 202 4.00 -8.66 24.87
C VAL A 202 4.93 -9.76 24.34
N PHE A 203 5.43 -10.60 25.23
CA PHE A 203 6.38 -11.67 24.90
C PHE A 203 5.85 -12.61 23.81
N VAL A 204 4.57 -12.99 23.87
CA VAL A 204 3.95 -13.90 22.89
C VAL A 204 3.95 -13.27 21.49
N HIS A 205 3.62 -11.98 21.36
CA HIS A 205 3.61 -11.26 20.09
C HIS A 205 5.00 -11.23 19.45
N ARG A 206 6.03 -10.99 20.25
CA ARG A 206 7.41 -11.01 19.79
C ARG A 206 7.88 -12.41 19.40
N ALA A 207 7.49 -13.44 20.18
CA ALA A 207 7.83 -14.84 19.92
C ALA A 207 7.23 -15.31 18.57
N ILE A 208 5.95 -14.96 18.29
CA ILE A 208 5.28 -15.28 17.02
C ILE A 208 6.04 -14.64 15.85
N SER A 209 6.27 -13.33 15.91
CA SER A 209 6.94 -12.60 14.83
C SER A 209 8.34 -13.14 14.57
N LYS A 210 9.11 -13.43 15.62
CA LYS A 210 10.46 -14.00 15.48
C LYS A 210 10.45 -15.40 14.87
N ALA A 211 9.52 -16.26 15.29
CA ALA A 211 9.44 -17.64 14.82
C ALA A 211 9.01 -17.73 13.34
N THR A 212 8.15 -16.81 12.89
CA THR A 212 7.62 -16.77 11.52
C THR A 212 8.40 -15.86 10.59
N SER A 213 9.60 -15.35 11.00
CA SER A 213 10.42 -14.40 10.24
C SER A 213 9.70 -13.09 9.88
N GLY A 214 8.72 -12.71 10.69
CA GLY A 214 8.02 -11.44 10.58
C GLY A 214 8.70 -10.32 11.39
N THR A 215 8.03 -9.18 11.51
CA THR A 215 8.49 -8.05 12.29
C THR A 215 7.56 -7.79 13.48
N PHE A 216 8.14 -7.30 14.55
CA PHE A 216 7.40 -6.84 15.71
C PHE A 216 7.71 -5.36 15.95
N ASN A 217 6.68 -4.55 16.04
CA ASN A 217 6.81 -3.11 16.28
C ASN A 217 5.78 -2.67 17.34
N VAL A 218 6.23 -1.82 18.26
CA VAL A 218 5.36 -1.09 19.19
C VAL A 218 5.13 0.30 18.60
N ILE A 219 3.88 0.68 18.49
CA ILE A 219 3.48 1.95 17.88
C ILE A 219 3.48 3.05 18.94
N LEU A 220 4.16 4.14 18.63
CA LEU A 220 4.27 5.30 19.53
C LEU A 220 3.26 6.39 19.15
N ASP A 221 3.20 6.71 17.85
CA ASP A 221 2.42 7.82 17.29
C ASP A 221 1.66 7.38 16.05
N PRO A 222 0.56 8.09 15.64
CA PRO A 222 -0.12 7.81 14.39
C PRO A 222 0.77 7.93 13.15
N LEU A 223 1.76 8.83 13.16
CA LEU A 223 2.73 8.98 12.07
C LEU A 223 3.68 7.78 12.02
N HIS A 224 4.16 7.32 13.18
CA HIS A 224 4.97 6.09 13.27
C HIS A 224 4.17 4.88 12.80
N PHE A 225 2.88 4.76 13.18
CA PHE A 225 2.00 3.70 12.71
C PHE A 225 1.90 3.66 11.18
N ARG A 226 1.66 4.83 10.58
CA ARG A 226 1.63 4.95 9.11
C ARG A 226 2.97 4.55 8.48
N SER A 227 4.08 5.02 9.02
CA SER A 227 5.42 4.71 8.52
C SER A 227 5.70 3.20 8.55
N VAL A 228 5.40 2.52 9.66
CA VAL A 228 5.61 1.07 9.81
C VAL A 228 4.72 0.27 8.85
N LEU A 229 3.48 0.70 8.62
CA LEU A 229 2.62 0.06 7.62
C LEU A 229 3.09 0.33 6.19
N GLN A 230 3.61 1.52 5.88
CA GLN A 230 4.19 1.81 4.57
C GLN A 230 5.39 0.91 4.24
N ASP A 231 6.22 0.58 5.22
CA ASP A 231 7.31 -0.39 5.03
C ASP A 231 6.79 -1.78 4.63
N LYS A 232 5.53 -2.12 5.00
CA LYS A 232 4.88 -3.39 4.64
C LYS A 232 4.21 -3.38 3.26
N VAL A 233 4.09 -2.22 2.64
CA VAL A 233 3.59 -2.13 1.26
C VAL A 233 4.55 -2.79 0.28
N LEU A 234 5.86 -2.67 0.54
CA LEU A 234 6.89 -3.32 -0.28
C LEU A 234 6.82 -4.85 -0.14
N PRO A 235 6.87 -5.59 -1.26
CA PRO A 235 6.89 -7.05 -1.22
C PRO A 235 8.14 -7.57 -0.50
N ALA A 236 7.96 -8.63 0.28
CA ALA A 236 9.09 -9.36 0.83
C ALA A 236 9.91 -10.02 -0.30
N PRO A 237 11.24 -10.19 -0.12
CA PRO A 237 12.06 -10.91 -1.08
C PRO A 237 11.52 -12.34 -1.25
N ALA A 238 11.42 -12.78 -2.51
CA ALA A 238 11.01 -14.14 -2.81
C ALA A 238 12.08 -15.12 -2.32
N THR A 239 11.66 -16.17 -1.64
CA THR A 239 12.54 -17.28 -1.26
C THR A 239 12.98 -18.06 -2.50
N GLU A 240 14.20 -18.59 -2.50
CA GLU A 240 14.79 -19.32 -3.63
C GLU A 240 13.97 -20.57 -4.05
N ASP A 241 13.16 -21.09 -3.15
CA ASP A 241 12.29 -22.25 -3.36
C ASP A 241 10.91 -21.90 -3.98
N SER A 242 10.67 -20.65 -4.37
CA SER A 242 9.40 -20.29 -4.99
C SER A 242 9.34 -20.82 -6.42
N ASP A 243 8.52 -21.85 -6.64
CA ASP A 243 8.26 -22.40 -7.96
C ASP A 243 7.71 -21.32 -8.89
N CYS A 244 8.28 -21.25 -10.10
CA CYS A 244 7.74 -20.36 -11.13
C CYS A 244 6.40 -20.88 -11.60
N SER A 245 5.33 -20.09 -11.48
CA SER A 245 4.02 -20.45 -12.01
C SER A 245 3.51 -19.39 -12.99
N LEU A 246 2.73 -19.85 -13.96
CA LEU A 246 2.05 -18.97 -14.90
C LEU A 246 0.76 -18.44 -14.27
N ILE A 247 0.63 -17.13 -14.18
CA ILE A 247 -0.59 -16.48 -13.69
C ILE A 247 -1.44 -16.09 -14.90
N GLN A 248 -2.70 -16.51 -14.91
CA GLN A 248 -3.65 -16.12 -15.96
C GLN A 248 -4.24 -14.75 -15.61
N ILE A 249 -3.99 -13.77 -16.47
CA ILE A 249 -4.48 -12.40 -16.32
C ILE A 249 -5.38 -12.09 -17.52
N GLY A 250 -6.54 -11.50 -17.26
CA GLY A 250 -7.45 -11.00 -18.28
C GLY A 250 -7.34 -9.48 -18.41
N PHE A 251 -7.25 -9.00 -19.64
CA PHE A 251 -7.32 -7.57 -19.97
C PHE A 251 -8.71 -7.26 -20.53
N PRO A 252 -9.64 -6.79 -19.69
CA PRO A 252 -10.98 -6.45 -20.14
C PRO A 252 -10.95 -5.20 -21.00
N HIS A 253 -11.74 -5.22 -22.08
CA HIS A 253 -11.98 -4.03 -22.88
C HIS A 253 -13.08 -3.20 -22.23
N SER A 254 -12.88 -1.87 -22.20
CA SER A 254 -13.96 -0.94 -21.92
C SER A 254 -14.83 -0.87 -23.18
N GLU A 255 -15.95 -1.53 -23.14
CA GLU A 255 -16.97 -1.38 -24.18
C GLU A 255 -17.87 -0.21 -23.79
N SER A 256 -17.99 0.80 -24.66
CA SER A 256 -19.09 1.75 -24.59
C SER A 256 -20.35 0.99 -24.96
N PHE A 257 -21.04 0.48 -23.95
CA PHE A 257 -22.29 -0.25 -24.20
C PHE A 257 -23.38 0.74 -24.60
N ASP A 258 -23.94 0.56 -25.79
CA ASP A 258 -25.20 1.18 -26.16
C ASP A 258 -26.28 0.64 -25.22
N LEU A 259 -26.64 1.46 -24.23
CA LEU A 259 -27.72 1.15 -23.27
C LEU A 259 -29.03 0.83 -23.97
N ASP A 260 -29.26 1.39 -25.18
CA ASP A 260 -30.44 1.13 -26.01
C ASP A 260 -30.45 -0.32 -26.56
N ARG A 261 -29.29 -0.92 -26.73
CA ARG A 261 -29.16 -2.29 -27.27
C ARG A 261 -29.18 -3.37 -26.21
N TYR A 262 -28.68 -3.06 -24.97
CA TYR A 262 -28.55 -4.01 -23.87
C TYR A 262 -28.98 -3.40 -22.52
N PRO A 263 -30.26 -3.07 -22.31
CA PRO A 263 -30.74 -2.37 -21.11
C PRO A 263 -30.62 -3.17 -19.82
N HIS A 264 -30.32 -4.47 -19.90
CA HIS A 264 -30.29 -5.38 -18.73
C HIS A 264 -28.87 -5.79 -18.30
N ARG A 265 -27.81 -5.27 -18.93
CA ARG A 265 -26.46 -5.65 -18.56
C ARG A 265 -26.02 -4.89 -17.32
N ARG A 266 -26.10 -5.57 -16.17
CA ARG A 266 -25.71 -5.01 -14.88
C ARG A 266 -24.32 -5.50 -14.47
N CYS A 267 -23.58 -4.68 -13.70
CA CYS A 267 -22.34 -5.09 -13.09
C CYS A 267 -22.61 -6.19 -12.05
N ILE A 268 -21.83 -7.28 -12.11
CA ILE A 268 -21.96 -8.40 -11.16
C ILE A 268 -21.63 -7.99 -9.72
N CYS A 269 -20.69 -7.05 -9.53
CA CYS A 269 -20.33 -6.56 -8.19
C CYS A 269 -21.51 -5.89 -7.45
N HIS A 270 -22.47 -5.29 -8.18
CA HIS A 270 -23.65 -4.65 -7.59
C HIS A 270 -24.91 -5.54 -7.60
N LEU A 271 -24.81 -6.73 -8.20
CA LEU A 271 -25.95 -7.65 -8.29
C LEU A 271 -26.38 -8.13 -6.88
N LYS A 272 -25.44 -8.42 -6.00
CA LYS A 272 -25.71 -8.83 -4.60
C LYS A 272 -26.43 -7.74 -3.81
N GLN A 273 -25.98 -6.49 -3.93
CA GLN A 273 -26.60 -5.33 -3.27
C GLN A 273 -28.03 -5.10 -3.75
N SER A 274 -28.30 -5.34 -5.02
CA SER A 274 -29.66 -5.20 -5.59
C SER A 274 -30.62 -6.30 -5.09
N ILE A 275 -30.11 -7.49 -4.81
CA ILE A 275 -30.89 -8.62 -4.30
C ILE A 275 -31.24 -8.38 -2.81
N GLU A 276 -30.29 -7.92 -2.03
CA GLU A 276 -30.46 -7.61 -0.60
C GLU A 276 -31.42 -6.42 -0.40
N ALA A 277 -31.33 -5.38 -1.25
CA ALA A 277 -32.23 -4.24 -1.24
C ALA A 277 -33.68 -4.59 -1.65
N SER A 278 -33.88 -5.64 -2.45
CA SER A 278 -35.22 -6.09 -2.84
C SER A 278 -35.89 -6.99 -1.81
N SER A 279 -35.16 -7.54 -0.85
CA SER A 279 -35.70 -8.34 0.27
C SER A 279 -36.17 -7.50 1.46
N SER A 280 -35.77 -6.22 1.56
CA SER A 280 -36.25 -5.28 2.58
C SER A 280 -37.34 -4.38 1.99
N THR A 281 -38.59 -4.79 2.18
CA THR A 281 -39.76 -4.06 1.75
C THR A 281 -39.91 -2.73 2.52
N ASN A 282 -40.27 -1.69 1.75
CA ASN A 282 -40.87 -0.42 2.16
C ASN A 282 -39.96 0.67 2.75
N THR A 283 -39.35 1.44 1.87
CA THR A 283 -39.53 2.92 1.94
C THR A 283 -39.09 3.55 0.60
N LYS A 284 -40.01 4.20 -0.05
CA LYS A 284 -39.82 4.96 -1.30
C LYS A 284 -39.08 6.26 -0.97
N ASN A 285 -37.84 6.40 -1.43
CA ASN A 285 -37.16 7.71 -1.49
C ASN A 285 -36.57 7.94 -2.89
N GLN A 286 -37.00 9.06 -3.46
CA GLN A 286 -36.68 9.52 -4.83
C GLN A 286 -35.21 9.80 -5.10
N THR A 287 -34.33 9.71 -4.11
CA THR A 287 -32.88 9.90 -4.23
C THR A 287 -32.15 8.71 -4.87
N GLN A 288 -32.79 7.55 -5.00
CA GLN A 288 -32.21 6.33 -5.59
C GLN A 288 -32.13 6.35 -7.11
N GLN A 289 -32.91 7.21 -7.81
CA GLN A 289 -32.89 7.28 -9.27
C GLN A 289 -31.63 7.95 -9.83
N GLN A 290 -31.00 8.87 -9.11
CA GLN A 290 -29.77 9.52 -9.56
C GLN A 290 -28.50 8.64 -9.36
N GLN A 291 -28.50 7.77 -8.35
CA GLN A 291 -27.43 6.81 -8.13
C GLN A 291 -27.45 5.67 -9.16
N ASN A 292 -28.63 5.26 -9.62
CA ASN A 292 -28.75 4.20 -10.63
C ASN A 292 -28.22 4.60 -12.00
N ASN A 293 -28.26 5.88 -12.39
CA ASN A 293 -27.77 6.34 -13.69
C ASN A 293 -26.22 6.37 -13.80
N ASN A 294 -25.49 6.38 -12.67
CA ASN A 294 -24.03 6.31 -12.67
C ASN A 294 -23.46 4.87 -12.76
N ILE A 295 -24.30 3.86 -12.53
CA ILE A 295 -23.89 2.43 -12.54
C ILE A 295 -23.60 1.93 -13.97
N TYR A 296 -24.07 2.64 -14.98
CA TYR A 296 -24.00 2.21 -16.39
C TYR A 296 -22.85 2.84 -17.20
N LYS A 297 -22.06 3.76 -16.62
CA LYS A 297 -20.92 4.38 -17.32
C LYS A 297 -19.67 3.51 -17.21
N GLY A 298 -19.29 2.90 -18.31
CA GLY A 298 -17.99 2.26 -18.49
C GLY A 298 -17.88 0.90 -17.80
N LEU A 299 -18.59 -0.10 -18.29
CA LEU A 299 -18.43 -1.47 -17.82
C LEU A 299 -17.26 -2.17 -18.54
N TYR A 300 -16.51 -2.93 -17.78
CA TYR A 300 -15.44 -3.80 -18.27
C TYR A 300 -15.98 -5.22 -18.46
N ALA A 301 -15.81 -5.78 -19.65
CA ALA A 301 -16.24 -7.14 -19.94
C ALA A 301 -15.10 -8.13 -19.72
N CYS A 302 -15.33 -9.17 -18.92
CA CYS A 302 -14.39 -10.25 -18.77
C CYS A 302 -14.09 -10.92 -20.12
N PRO A 303 -12.83 -11.05 -20.55
CA PRO A 303 -12.51 -11.64 -21.86
C PRO A 303 -12.92 -13.10 -21.99
N ARG A 304 -13.00 -13.84 -20.86
CA ARG A 304 -13.32 -15.27 -20.84
C ARG A 304 -14.83 -15.55 -20.81
N CYS A 305 -15.57 -14.97 -19.88
CA CYS A 305 -16.99 -15.27 -19.66
C CYS A 305 -17.95 -14.12 -20.00
N LYS A 306 -17.43 -12.97 -20.47
CA LYS A 306 -18.20 -11.78 -20.87
C LYS A 306 -19.03 -11.14 -19.75
N SER A 307 -18.81 -11.51 -18.49
CA SER A 307 -19.45 -10.87 -17.35
C SER A 307 -18.96 -9.42 -17.18
N ALA A 308 -19.85 -8.53 -16.72
CA ALA A 308 -19.59 -7.11 -16.65
C ALA A 308 -19.15 -6.67 -15.24
N TYR A 309 -18.14 -5.82 -15.15
CA TYR A 309 -17.56 -5.23 -13.94
C TYR A 309 -17.45 -3.72 -14.09
N CYS A 310 -17.67 -2.98 -13.01
CA CYS A 310 -17.57 -1.52 -13.02
C CYS A 310 -16.17 -1.02 -12.68
N GLU A 311 -15.35 -1.82 -12.04
CA GLU A 311 -14.04 -1.43 -11.50
C GLU A 311 -12.97 -2.48 -11.76
N LEU A 312 -11.72 -2.00 -11.89
CA LEU A 312 -10.50 -2.79 -11.96
C LEU A 312 -9.48 -2.20 -10.95
N PRO A 313 -8.63 -3.02 -10.34
CA PRO A 313 -8.50 -4.48 -10.49
C PRO A 313 -9.60 -5.25 -9.75
N CYS A 314 -9.98 -6.42 -10.25
CA CYS A 314 -10.93 -7.32 -9.60
C CYS A 314 -10.73 -8.77 -10.06
N GLU A 315 -11.26 -9.70 -9.31
CA GLU A 315 -11.34 -11.10 -9.70
C GLU A 315 -12.74 -11.40 -10.25
N CYS A 316 -12.78 -12.08 -11.38
CA CYS A 316 -14.06 -12.45 -11.97
C CYS A 316 -14.76 -13.53 -11.13
N SER A 317 -15.87 -13.17 -10.46
CA SER A 317 -16.63 -14.08 -9.60
C SER A 317 -17.28 -15.25 -10.36
N VAL A 318 -17.32 -15.20 -11.71
CA VAL A 318 -17.91 -16.25 -12.56
C VAL A 318 -16.86 -17.28 -13.00
N CYS A 319 -15.67 -16.82 -13.38
CA CYS A 319 -14.65 -17.72 -13.96
C CYS A 319 -13.29 -17.68 -13.23
N GLY A 320 -13.15 -16.94 -12.14
CA GLY A 320 -11.94 -16.87 -11.32
C GLY A 320 -10.76 -16.15 -12.02
N LEU A 321 -10.98 -15.47 -13.15
CA LEU A 321 -9.92 -14.78 -13.88
C LEU A 321 -9.61 -13.44 -13.23
N THR A 322 -8.34 -13.17 -12.92
CA THR A 322 -7.89 -11.86 -12.43
C THR A 322 -7.96 -10.84 -13.56
N LEU A 323 -8.76 -9.80 -13.39
CA LEU A 323 -8.99 -8.74 -14.36
C LEU A 323 -8.17 -7.50 -14.00
N LEU A 324 -7.28 -7.11 -14.89
CA LEU A 324 -6.38 -5.96 -14.73
C LEU A 324 -6.41 -5.08 -15.97
N ALA A 325 -6.13 -3.78 -15.79
CA ALA A 325 -5.81 -2.90 -16.90
C ALA A 325 -4.29 -2.85 -17.12
N ALA A 326 -3.84 -2.56 -18.34
CA ALA A 326 -2.42 -2.44 -18.67
C ALA A 326 -1.64 -1.47 -17.75
N PRO A 327 -2.18 -0.30 -17.32
CA PRO A 327 -1.51 0.58 -16.38
C PRO A 327 -1.22 -0.06 -15.00
N HIS A 328 -2.10 -0.96 -14.52
CA HIS A 328 -1.88 -1.67 -13.25
C HIS A 328 -0.67 -2.61 -13.36
N LEU A 329 -0.55 -3.34 -14.47
CA LEU A 329 0.58 -4.23 -14.70
C LEU A 329 1.89 -3.45 -14.85
N ALA A 330 1.87 -2.33 -15.59
CA ALA A 330 3.05 -1.47 -15.74
C ALA A 330 3.51 -0.92 -14.39
N ARG A 331 2.58 -0.46 -13.56
CA ARG A 331 2.89 0.03 -12.20
C ARG A 331 3.48 -1.09 -11.34
N ALA A 332 2.88 -2.28 -11.32
CA ALA A 332 3.42 -3.43 -10.61
C ALA A 332 4.84 -3.78 -11.08
N TYR A 333 5.10 -3.74 -12.38
CA TYR A 333 6.42 -3.97 -12.96
C TYR A 333 7.46 -2.98 -12.43
N HIS A 334 7.15 -1.69 -12.39
CA HIS A 334 8.07 -0.66 -11.90
C HIS A 334 8.39 -0.82 -10.40
N HIS A 335 7.43 -1.28 -9.60
CA HIS A 335 7.68 -1.57 -8.18
C HIS A 335 8.47 -2.85 -7.95
N LEU A 336 8.26 -3.87 -8.78
CA LEU A 336 8.99 -5.15 -8.70
C LEU A 336 10.42 -5.04 -9.23
N PHE A 337 10.64 -4.19 -10.23
CA PHE A 337 11.95 -3.95 -10.85
C PHE A 337 12.28 -2.46 -10.78
N PRO A 338 12.57 -1.93 -9.58
CA PRO A 338 12.86 -0.53 -9.41
C PRO A 338 14.13 -0.13 -10.17
N LEU A 339 14.15 1.10 -10.70
CA LEU A 339 15.35 1.65 -11.31
C LEU A 339 16.49 1.71 -10.29
N ARG A 340 17.69 1.31 -10.70
CA ARG A 340 18.86 1.37 -9.83
C ARG A 340 19.13 2.81 -9.39
N VAL A 341 19.50 2.98 -8.13
CA VAL A 341 19.86 4.29 -7.59
C VAL A 341 21.08 4.84 -8.33
N PHE A 342 21.00 6.08 -8.74
CA PHE A 342 22.10 6.76 -9.41
C PHE A 342 23.24 7.05 -8.42
N ASN A 343 24.48 6.95 -8.91
CA ASN A 343 25.68 7.22 -8.12
C ASN A 343 25.78 8.72 -7.81
N GLN A 344 25.96 9.06 -6.55
CA GLN A 344 26.16 10.45 -6.18
C GLN A 344 27.61 10.85 -6.44
N ILE A 345 27.80 11.95 -7.15
CA ILE A 345 29.08 12.61 -7.37
C ILE A 345 29.05 13.93 -6.59
N GLU A 346 29.94 14.03 -5.62
CA GLU A 346 30.19 15.28 -4.91
C GLU A 346 31.16 16.12 -5.77
N ASP A 347 30.88 17.39 -5.96
CA ASP A 347 31.72 18.33 -6.76
C ASP A 347 31.91 17.90 -8.24
N VAL A 348 30.84 18.01 -9.02
CA VAL A 348 30.85 17.68 -10.46
C VAL A 348 31.91 18.45 -11.26
N LEU A 349 32.23 19.69 -10.85
CA LEU A 349 33.21 20.54 -11.51
C LEU A 349 34.67 20.12 -11.30
N LYS A 350 34.95 19.30 -10.29
CA LYS A 350 36.33 18.78 -10.04
C LYS A 350 36.65 17.50 -10.80
N THR A 351 35.66 16.85 -11.40
CA THR A 351 35.92 15.65 -12.20
C THR A 351 36.35 16.05 -13.60
N PRO A 352 37.50 15.54 -14.08
CA PRO A 352 38.06 15.88 -15.40
C PRO A 352 37.28 15.20 -16.53
N ARG A 353 36.07 15.62 -16.77
CA ARG A 353 35.23 15.23 -17.91
C ARG A 353 35.21 16.43 -18.87
N GLY A 354 36.00 16.32 -19.94
CA GLY A 354 36.12 17.18 -21.12
C GLY A 354 35.34 18.50 -21.17
N GLN A 355 35.96 19.51 -21.52
CA GLN A 355 35.76 20.87 -22.02
C GLN A 355 34.37 21.57 -22.01
N ASN A 356 33.27 20.97 -21.59
CA ASN A 356 31.95 21.63 -21.49
C ASN A 356 31.44 21.65 -20.05
N HIS A 357 30.85 22.78 -19.64
CA HIS A 357 30.17 22.89 -18.35
C HIS A 357 29.16 21.74 -18.21
N PRO A 358 29.22 20.94 -17.13
CA PRO A 358 28.29 19.85 -16.93
C PRO A 358 26.89 20.41 -16.75
N VAL A 359 25.97 19.93 -17.58
CA VAL A 359 24.54 20.27 -17.51
C VAL A 359 23.71 19.05 -17.11
N CYS A 360 22.58 19.27 -16.45
CA CYS A 360 21.66 18.20 -16.12
C CYS A 360 20.98 17.67 -17.38
N SER A 361 21.08 16.37 -17.66
CA SER A 361 20.46 15.75 -18.84
C SER A 361 18.94 15.69 -18.78
N GLY A 362 18.33 16.01 -17.64
CA GLY A 362 16.87 16.06 -17.48
C GLY A 362 16.27 17.45 -17.70
N CYS A 363 16.78 18.47 -17.04
CA CYS A 363 16.25 19.85 -17.10
C CYS A 363 17.18 20.85 -17.79
N SER A 364 18.34 20.39 -18.27
CA SER A 364 19.36 21.23 -18.93
C SER A 364 19.90 22.40 -18.06
N ALA A 365 19.72 22.33 -16.74
CA ALA A 365 20.26 23.32 -15.81
C ALA A 365 21.76 23.08 -15.60
N ASP A 366 22.53 24.19 -15.51
CA ASP A 366 23.95 24.13 -15.18
C ASP A 366 24.18 23.72 -13.73
N PHE A 367 25.24 22.96 -13.47
CA PHE A 367 25.63 22.62 -12.10
C PHE A 367 26.50 23.75 -11.52
N VAL A 368 26.09 24.22 -10.32
CA VAL A 368 26.81 25.25 -9.56
C VAL A 368 27.88 24.58 -8.69
N GLU A 369 28.97 25.31 -8.37
CA GLU A 369 29.99 24.85 -7.45
C GLU A 369 29.40 24.36 -6.12
N GLY A 370 29.82 23.16 -5.67
CA GLY A 370 29.29 22.53 -4.47
C GLY A 370 27.94 21.80 -4.66
N SER A 371 27.38 21.75 -5.88
CA SER A 371 26.19 20.96 -6.16
C SER A 371 26.54 19.48 -6.38
N SER A 372 25.77 18.58 -5.76
CA SER A 372 25.89 17.13 -6.03
C SER A 372 25.09 16.76 -7.28
N ALA A 373 25.69 15.94 -8.14
CA ALA A 373 25.02 15.33 -9.28
C ALA A 373 24.83 13.83 -9.07
N TYR A 374 23.89 13.28 -9.79
CA TYR A 374 23.53 11.85 -9.76
C TYR A 374 23.79 11.25 -11.14
N GLU A 375 24.70 10.27 -11.18
CA GLU A 375 25.12 9.61 -12.40
C GLU A 375 24.37 8.30 -12.61
N CYS A 376 23.74 8.14 -13.76
CA CYS A 376 23.16 6.85 -14.16
C CYS A 376 24.26 5.81 -14.38
N SER A 377 24.13 4.62 -13.78
CA SER A 377 25.09 3.52 -13.90
C SER A 377 25.29 3.03 -15.34
N ASN A 378 24.25 3.12 -16.18
CA ASN A 378 24.25 2.62 -17.56
C ASN A 378 24.81 3.65 -18.56
N CYS A 379 24.16 4.81 -18.69
CA CYS A 379 24.50 5.80 -19.70
C CYS A 379 25.52 6.84 -19.23
N LYS A 380 25.86 6.87 -17.93
CA LYS A 380 26.82 7.81 -17.34
C LYS A 380 26.41 9.28 -17.42
N ASN A 381 25.15 9.56 -17.76
CA ASN A 381 24.62 10.91 -17.79
C ASN A 381 24.33 11.43 -16.38
N LEU A 382 24.43 12.77 -16.22
CA LEU A 382 24.30 13.45 -14.94
C LEU A 382 22.92 14.07 -14.80
N PHE A 383 22.34 13.93 -13.61
CA PHE A 383 21.04 14.48 -13.24
C PHE A 383 21.16 15.29 -11.95
N CYS A 384 20.41 16.37 -11.86
CA CYS A 384 20.28 17.12 -10.60
C CYS A 384 19.36 16.36 -9.63
N ILE A 385 19.38 16.71 -8.35
CA ILE A 385 18.60 16.04 -7.31
C ILE A 385 17.10 16.04 -7.61
N ALA A 386 16.58 17.12 -8.18
CA ALA A 386 15.16 17.22 -8.54
C ALA A 386 14.78 16.27 -9.69
N CYS A 387 15.64 16.18 -10.71
CA CYS A 387 15.45 15.24 -11.82
C CYS A 387 15.65 13.78 -11.39
N ASP A 388 16.64 13.50 -10.55
CA ASP A 388 16.85 12.16 -10.00
C ASP A 388 15.61 11.68 -9.24
N MET A 389 15.04 12.51 -8.37
CA MET A 389 13.81 12.19 -7.65
C MET A 389 12.63 11.97 -8.61
N PHE A 390 12.44 12.85 -9.58
CA PHE A 390 11.35 12.75 -10.54
C PHE A 390 11.48 11.47 -11.39
N ILE A 391 12.69 11.11 -11.82
CA ILE A 391 12.96 9.89 -12.58
C ILE A 391 12.60 8.66 -11.74
N HIS A 392 13.00 8.61 -10.47
CA HIS A 392 12.73 7.46 -9.62
C HIS A 392 11.29 7.39 -9.11
N ASP A 393 10.61 8.53 -8.94
CA ASP A 393 9.24 8.58 -8.38
C ASP A 393 8.15 8.46 -9.44
N SER A 394 8.38 9.04 -10.61
CA SER A 394 7.31 9.20 -11.60
C SER A 394 7.60 8.48 -12.92
N VAL A 395 8.84 8.54 -13.41
CA VAL A 395 9.20 8.01 -14.74
C VAL A 395 9.59 6.54 -14.66
N HIS A 396 10.27 6.14 -13.57
CA HIS A 396 10.80 4.79 -13.30
C HIS A 396 11.74 4.22 -14.38
N SER A 397 12.23 5.06 -15.27
CA SER A 397 13.21 4.72 -16.31
C SER A 397 14.14 5.89 -16.56
N CYS A 398 15.40 5.63 -16.88
CA CYS A 398 16.32 6.68 -17.22
C CYS A 398 15.97 7.26 -18.61
N PRO A 399 15.68 8.56 -18.75
CA PRO A 399 15.24 9.14 -20.03
C PRO A 399 16.30 9.13 -21.12
N THR A 400 17.56 8.92 -20.74
CA THR A 400 18.71 8.86 -21.70
C THR A 400 19.17 7.44 -22.01
N CYS A 401 18.65 6.42 -21.29
CA CYS A 401 18.92 5.01 -21.55
C CYS A 401 17.91 4.38 -22.51
N LEU A 402 16.79 5.06 -22.77
CA LEU A 402 15.70 4.58 -23.63
C LEU A 402 16.09 4.57 -25.09
#